data_8eecc496d0d2bc935842e380314b5297
#
_entry.id   8eecc496d0d2bc935842e380314b5297
#
_cell.length_a   1.000
_cell.length_b   1.000
_cell.length_c   1.000
_cell.angle_alpha   90.00
_cell.angle_beta   90.00
_cell.angle_gamma   90.00
#
_symmetry.space_group_name_H-M   'P 1'
#
loop_
_entity.id
_entity.type
_entity.pdbx_description
1 polymer ?
#
loop_
_entity_poly.entity_id
_entity_poly.type
_entity_poly.pdbx_seq_one_letter_code
_entity_poly.pdbx_strand_id
1 'polypeptide(L)'
;MIERFLKYISMDTQSDEKNPNCPSSEGQLELGKLLVKELREMGIDNAELDEHGYIYGSIEGTVKKAPKIGLIAHMDTALEMPGKCDNPQIIEEYKGGDIVLNERYKLTEEEFPFLKDLVGHKIVTTDGTTLLGADDKAGVSIVMEAAKFFMNNRDLKFGDIKIGFTPDEEIGRGADLFDVEKFGADFAYTIDGGPVGELEYENFNAATATLEIEGKAVHPGSAKNVLINALLLAQEFNQMLPVNERPEHSEKYEGFYMLHEIKGTSAQAEVVYIIRDFFKDSFQEKKDLMQNAVDFLNKKYGDCIKLKIEDSYYNMREKVEPHIEIVELAKDAISQAGLTPIIKPIRGGTDGARLSYMGLPTPNLFTGGYNYHGRYEIVSVDLMEKSLGVVKNIILNNAEGKDRKSVV
;
A
#
# COMPACT_ATOMS: atom_id res chain seq x y z
N MET A 1 -17.18 15.35 0.40
CA MET A 1 -15.85 14.81 0.06
C MET A 1 -14.72 15.68 0.65
N ILE A 2 -14.43 16.86 0.10
CA ILE A 2 -13.26 17.66 0.50
C ILE A 2 -13.23 18.06 1.97
N GLU A 3 -14.34 18.50 2.56
CA GLU A 3 -14.37 18.88 3.99
C GLU A 3 -14.00 17.73 4.92
N ARG A 4 -14.44 16.52 4.57
CA ARG A 4 -14.11 15.29 5.28
C ARG A 4 -12.61 14.98 5.15
N PHE A 5 -12.09 15.01 3.93
CA PHE A 5 -10.68 14.79 3.65
C PHE A 5 -9.78 15.77 4.43
N LEU A 6 -10.07 17.07 4.35
CA LEU A 6 -9.31 18.11 5.09
C LEU A 6 -9.33 17.89 6.61
N LYS A 7 -10.46 17.41 7.15
CA LYS A 7 -10.59 17.07 8.57
C LYS A 7 -9.67 15.88 8.94
N TYR A 8 -9.61 14.86 8.10
CA TYR A 8 -8.81 13.66 8.39
C TYR A 8 -7.31 13.92 8.26
N ILE A 9 -6.86 14.67 7.25
CA ILE A 9 -5.43 14.98 7.08
C ILE A 9 -4.89 15.92 8.18
N SER A 10 -5.74 16.63 8.89
CA SER A 10 -5.34 17.46 10.04
C SER A 10 -5.07 16.66 11.32
N MET A 11 -5.28 15.34 11.29
CA MET A 11 -4.98 14.43 12.39
C MET A 11 -3.65 13.72 12.12
N ASP A 12 -2.78 13.69 13.13
CA ASP A 12 -1.53 12.93 13.06
C ASP A 12 -1.80 11.46 13.32
N THR A 13 -1.67 10.65 12.29
CA THR A 13 -1.89 9.20 12.35
C THR A 13 -0.67 8.42 11.87
N GLN A 14 0.50 9.06 11.87
CA GLN A 14 1.74 8.43 11.43
C GLN A 14 2.01 7.15 12.23
N SER A 15 2.38 6.08 11.52
CA SER A 15 2.77 4.81 12.13
C SER A 15 4.12 4.93 12.84
N ASP A 16 4.40 4.01 13.76
CA ASP A 16 5.70 3.88 14.43
C ASP A 16 6.19 2.42 14.35
N GLU A 17 7.09 2.15 13.42
CA GLU A 17 7.65 0.80 13.23
C GLU A 17 8.41 0.26 14.43
N LYS A 18 8.84 1.13 15.37
CA LYS A 18 9.53 0.74 16.61
C LYS A 18 8.57 0.34 17.72
N ASN A 19 7.30 0.73 17.61
CA ASN A 19 6.27 0.32 18.56
C ASN A 19 5.71 -1.05 18.16
N PRO A 20 5.83 -2.09 19.01
CA PRO A 20 5.31 -3.42 18.70
C PRO A 20 3.78 -3.55 18.85
N ASN A 21 3.11 -2.55 19.41
CA ASN A 21 1.66 -2.57 19.60
C ASN A 21 0.93 -2.36 18.27
N CYS A 22 -0.34 -2.76 18.24
CA CYS A 22 -1.28 -2.48 17.16
C CYS A 22 -2.52 -1.78 17.74
N PRO A 23 -2.85 -0.55 17.31
CA PRO A 23 -2.08 0.25 16.36
C PRO A 23 -0.76 0.77 16.97
N SER A 24 0.18 1.10 16.12
CA SER A 24 1.50 1.57 16.54
C SER A 24 1.51 2.99 17.08
N SER A 25 0.47 3.79 16.82
CA SER A 25 0.34 5.16 17.28
C SER A 25 -1.06 5.48 17.78
N GLU A 26 -1.15 6.36 18.79
CA GLU A 26 -2.42 6.77 19.40
C GLU A 26 -3.30 7.58 18.45
N GLY A 27 -2.70 8.34 17.54
CA GLY A 27 -3.44 9.15 16.56
C GLY A 27 -4.34 8.32 15.66
N GLN A 28 -3.96 7.09 15.36
CA GLN A 28 -4.81 6.15 14.61
C GLN A 28 -6.09 5.79 15.38
N LEU A 29 -5.99 5.59 16.70
CA LEU A 29 -7.17 5.35 17.55
C LEU A 29 -8.08 6.59 17.60
N GLU A 30 -7.50 7.80 17.63
CA GLU A 30 -8.30 9.03 17.64
C GLU A 30 -9.07 9.21 16.32
N LEU A 31 -8.41 8.95 15.17
CA LEU A 31 -9.10 8.93 13.89
C LEU A 31 -10.16 7.82 13.87
N GLY A 32 -9.84 6.63 14.38
CA GLY A 32 -10.76 5.50 14.45
C GLY A 32 -12.04 5.82 15.25
N LYS A 33 -11.91 6.45 16.40
CA LYS A 33 -13.07 6.92 17.20
C LYS A 33 -13.93 7.93 16.42
N LEU A 34 -13.29 8.82 15.68
CA LEU A 34 -13.98 9.80 14.84
C LEU A 34 -14.76 9.11 13.72
N LEU A 35 -14.14 8.15 13.01
CA LEU A 35 -14.77 7.41 11.91
C LEU A 35 -15.98 6.61 12.40
N VAL A 36 -15.85 5.89 13.51
CA VAL A 36 -16.97 5.16 14.11
C VAL A 36 -18.11 6.10 14.50
N LYS A 37 -17.79 7.27 15.10
CA LYS A 37 -18.79 8.27 15.42
C LYS A 37 -19.54 8.72 14.17
N GLU A 38 -18.80 9.09 13.11
CA GLU A 38 -19.42 9.56 11.86
C GLU A 38 -20.25 8.45 11.16
N LEU A 39 -19.81 7.20 11.17
CA LEU A 39 -20.58 6.07 10.66
C LEU A 39 -21.89 5.89 11.41
N ARG A 40 -21.87 5.97 12.75
CA ARG A 40 -23.09 5.89 13.57
C ARG A 40 -24.02 7.10 13.35
N GLU A 41 -23.49 8.29 13.17
CA GLU A 41 -24.28 9.47 12.80
C GLU A 41 -24.96 9.32 11.42
N MET A 42 -24.42 8.50 10.53
CA MET A 42 -25.07 8.12 9.26
C MET A 42 -26.11 7.01 9.42
N GLY A 43 -26.28 6.43 10.62
CA GLY A 43 -27.21 5.34 10.91
C GLY A 43 -26.60 3.94 10.76
N ILE A 44 -25.28 3.82 10.73
CA ILE A 44 -24.55 2.55 10.74
C ILE A 44 -24.20 2.21 12.19
N ASP A 45 -25.24 1.83 12.97
CA ASP A 45 -25.14 1.63 14.42
C ASP A 45 -24.21 0.47 14.83
N ASN A 46 -23.97 -0.47 13.92
CA ASN A 46 -23.07 -1.60 14.12
C ASN A 46 -21.60 -1.26 13.88
N ALA A 47 -21.26 -0.01 13.56
CA ALA A 47 -19.87 0.41 13.41
C ALA A 47 -19.16 0.34 14.77
N GLU A 48 -18.00 -0.29 14.80
CA GLU A 48 -17.19 -0.46 16.00
C GLU A 48 -15.70 -0.33 15.72
N LEU A 49 -14.96 0.13 16.71
CA LEU A 49 -13.51 0.15 16.76
C LEU A 49 -13.08 -0.94 17.75
N ASP A 50 -12.27 -1.88 17.31
CA ASP A 50 -11.77 -2.94 18.18
C ASP A 50 -10.52 -2.51 18.99
N GLU A 51 -10.03 -3.40 19.84
CA GLU A 51 -8.87 -3.17 20.71
C GLU A 51 -7.56 -3.03 19.94
N HIS A 52 -7.50 -3.47 18.70
CA HIS A 52 -6.35 -3.41 17.82
C HIS A 52 -6.42 -2.25 16.81
N GLY A 53 -7.44 -1.39 16.91
CA GLY A 53 -7.59 -0.23 16.05
C GLY A 53 -8.29 -0.49 14.72
N TYR A 54 -8.80 -1.70 14.48
CA TYR A 54 -9.60 -1.98 13.29
C TYR A 54 -11.03 -1.48 13.44
N ILE A 55 -11.57 -0.97 12.36
CA ILE A 55 -12.97 -0.56 12.30
C ILE A 55 -13.74 -1.54 11.42
N TYR A 56 -14.88 -1.97 11.92
CA TYR A 56 -15.84 -2.77 11.19
C TYR A 56 -17.21 -2.10 11.23
N GLY A 57 -17.85 -2.02 10.06
CA GLY A 57 -19.19 -1.53 9.91
C GLY A 57 -19.91 -2.26 8.78
N SER A 58 -21.22 -2.29 8.79
CA SER A 58 -21.96 -2.90 7.69
C SER A 58 -23.29 -2.19 7.40
N ILE A 59 -23.61 -2.09 6.11
CA ILE A 59 -24.87 -1.60 5.60
C ILE A 59 -25.61 -2.79 5.02
N GLU A 60 -26.77 -3.09 5.59
CA GLU A 60 -27.64 -4.16 5.08
C GLU A 60 -28.15 -3.81 3.69
N GLY A 61 -27.92 -4.69 2.72
CA GLY A 61 -28.36 -4.51 1.35
C GLY A 61 -29.85 -4.69 1.15
N THR A 62 -30.34 -4.16 0.04
CA THR A 62 -31.74 -4.34 -0.41
C THR A 62 -31.93 -5.62 -1.23
N VAL A 63 -30.85 -6.23 -1.71
CA VAL A 63 -30.81 -7.48 -2.49
C VAL A 63 -30.06 -8.56 -1.69
N LYS A 64 -30.80 -9.42 -1.00
CA LYS A 64 -30.25 -10.42 -0.07
C LYS A 64 -29.38 -11.51 -0.69
N LYS A 65 -29.52 -11.78 -1.98
CA LYS A 65 -28.74 -12.82 -2.68
C LYS A 65 -27.51 -12.28 -3.40
N ALA A 66 -27.30 -10.96 -3.41
CA ALA A 66 -26.09 -10.38 -3.97
C ALA A 66 -24.89 -10.71 -3.08
N PRO A 67 -23.69 -10.94 -3.66
CA PRO A 67 -22.47 -11.08 -2.88
C PRO A 67 -22.23 -9.87 -2.00
N LYS A 68 -21.64 -10.08 -0.83
CA LYS A 68 -21.29 -9.03 0.12
C LYS A 68 -19.95 -8.41 -0.27
N ILE A 69 -19.93 -7.12 -0.46
CA ILE A 69 -18.72 -6.38 -0.88
C ILE A 69 -18.09 -5.68 0.31
N GLY A 70 -16.77 -5.89 0.49
CA GLY A 70 -15.95 -5.11 1.40
C GLY A 70 -15.35 -3.87 0.73
N LEU A 71 -15.32 -2.76 1.45
CA LEU A 71 -14.56 -1.56 1.13
C LEU A 71 -13.57 -1.32 2.26
N ILE A 72 -12.28 -1.23 1.95
CA ILE A 72 -11.21 -1.14 2.93
C ILE A 72 -10.29 0.04 2.57
N ALA A 73 -9.82 0.78 3.57
CA ALA A 73 -8.82 1.83 3.46
C ALA A 73 -8.01 1.88 4.75
N HIS A 74 -6.75 2.33 4.69
CA HIS A 74 -5.94 2.44 5.89
C HIS A 74 -5.97 3.84 6.51
N MET A 75 -5.76 3.91 7.83
CA MET A 75 -5.87 5.14 8.61
C MET A 75 -4.55 5.83 8.87
N ASP A 76 -3.46 5.08 8.84
CA ASP A 76 -2.13 5.59 9.13
C ASP A 76 -1.52 6.34 7.94
N THR A 77 -0.38 6.94 8.17
CA THR A 77 0.42 7.62 7.16
C THR A 77 1.87 7.21 7.26
N ALA A 78 2.57 7.32 6.15
CA ALA A 78 3.98 6.96 5.98
C ALA A 78 4.92 7.74 6.91
N LEU A 79 6.17 7.25 7.02
CA LEU A 79 7.16 7.70 8.01
C LEU A 79 8.12 8.77 7.50
N GLU A 80 8.17 9.02 6.19
CA GLU A 80 9.23 9.78 5.53
C GLU A 80 9.19 11.27 5.86
N MET A 81 8.01 11.78 6.26
CA MET A 81 7.81 13.18 6.67
C MET A 81 6.75 13.26 7.76
N PRO A 82 6.64 14.39 8.50
CA PRO A 82 5.57 14.57 9.49
C PRO A 82 4.19 14.30 8.89
N GLY A 83 3.38 13.46 9.56
CA GLY A 83 2.11 12.94 9.04
C GLY A 83 0.93 13.89 9.17
N LYS A 84 1.04 14.97 9.97
CA LYS A 84 -0.05 15.94 10.18
C LYS A 84 0.03 17.10 9.20
N CYS A 85 -0.96 17.24 8.33
CA CYS A 85 -1.05 18.37 7.40
C CYS A 85 -1.92 19.47 7.97
N ASP A 86 -1.29 20.45 8.66
CA ASP A 86 -2.00 21.59 9.24
C ASP A 86 -2.27 22.72 8.23
N ASN A 87 -1.50 22.80 7.15
CA ASN A 87 -1.57 23.86 6.16
C ASN A 87 -1.72 23.33 4.73
N PRO A 88 -2.81 22.61 4.40
CA PRO A 88 -3.04 22.18 3.03
C PRO A 88 -3.29 23.37 2.12
N GLN A 89 -2.72 23.33 0.93
CA GLN A 89 -3.02 24.33 -0.10
C GLN A 89 -4.16 23.81 -0.99
N ILE A 90 -5.19 24.62 -1.17
CA ILE A 90 -6.34 24.27 -2.00
C ILE A 90 -6.33 25.16 -3.25
N ILE A 91 -6.23 24.52 -4.41
CA ILE A 91 -6.30 25.16 -5.72
C ILE A 91 -7.69 24.85 -6.28
N GLU A 92 -8.58 25.83 -6.29
CA GLU A 92 -9.99 25.62 -6.68
C GLU A 92 -10.14 25.15 -8.15
N GLU A 93 -9.26 25.65 -9.03
CA GLU A 93 -9.19 25.22 -10.43
C GLU A 93 -7.76 25.38 -10.93
N TYR A 94 -7.06 24.27 -11.10
CA TYR A 94 -5.69 24.29 -11.59
C TYR A 94 -5.64 24.71 -13.07
N LYS A 95 -4.87 25.74 -13.36
CA LYS A 95 -4.77 26.31 -14.72
C LYS A 95 -3.55 25.84 -15.51
N GLY A 96 -2.78 24.88 -14.97
CA GLY A 96 -1.48 24.47 -15.51
C GLY A 96 -0.33 25.28 -14.91
N GLY A 97 0.90 24.83 -15.21
CA GLY A 97 2.13 25.42 -14.71
C GLY A 97 2.57 24.88 -13.36
N ASP A 98 3.57 25.54 -12.77
CA ASP A 98 4.16 25.10 -11.51
C ASP A 98 3.23 25.38 -10.31
N ILE A 99 3.18 24.44 -9.37
CA ILE A 99 2.52 24.60 -8.07
C ILE A 99 3.59 24.89 -7.03
N VAL A 100 3.62 26.10 -6.49
CA VAL A 100 4.57 26.51 -5.46
C VAL A 100 4.08 26.01 -4.10
N LEU A 101 4.87 25.16 -3.45
CA LEU A 101 4.59 24.68 -2.10
C LEU A 101 5.09 25.68 -1.05
N ASN A 102 6.33 26.14 -1.21
CA ASN A 102 6.97 27.16 -0.38
C ASN A 102 8.16 27.81 -1.12
N GLU A 103 8.98 28.60 -0.44
CA GLU A 103 10.14 29.29 -1.05
C GLU A 103 11.19 28.33 -1.67
N ARG A 104 11.23 27.06 -1.26
CA ARG A 104 12.24 26.08 -1.67
C ARG A 104 11.70 25.00 -2.61
N TYR A 105 10.41 24.70 -2.51
CA TYR A 105 9.83 23.53 -3.16
C TYR A 105 8.64 23.90 -4.03
N LYS A 106 8.58 23.31 -5.21
CA LYS A 106 7.45 23.42 -6.14
C LYS A 106 7.27 22.12 -6.91
N LEU A 107 6.04 21.80 -7.34
CA LEU A 107 5.81 20.80 -8.35
C LEU A 107 5.88 21.49 -9.72
N THR A 108 6.68 20.94 -10.63
CA THR A 108 6.79 21.44 -11.99
C THR A 108 6.25 20.42 -12.98
N GLU A 109 5.70 20.88 -14.11
CA GLU A 109 5.23 19.97 -15.17
C GLU A 109 6.38 19.18 -15.83
N GLU A 110 7.62 19.68 -15.73
CA GLU A 110 8.81 19.00 -16.23
C GLU A 110 9.14 17.77 -15.36
N GLU A 111 9.12 17.94 -14.04
CA GLU A 111 9.44 16.89 -13.07
C GLU A 111 8.24 15.95 -12.86
N PHE A 112 7.02 16.50 -12.89
CA PHE A 112 5.76 15.79 -12.65
C PHE A 112 4.78 15.96 -13.84
N PRO A 113 4.99 15.22 -14.96
CA PRO A 113 4.21 15.40 -16.20
C PRO A 113 2.69 15.17 -16.04
N PHE A 114 2.25 14.40 -15.03
CA PHE A 114 0.83 14.15 -14.75
C PHE A 114 0.06 15.43 -14.39
N LEU A 115 0.72 16.51 -13.99
CA LEU A 115 0.07 17.80 -13.70
C LEU A 115 -0.71 18.31 -14.92
N LYS A 116 -0.28 18.00 -16.14
CA LYS A 116 -0.98 18.39 -17.37
C LYS A 116 -2.37 17.78 -17.48
N ASP A 117 -2.56 16.58 -16.93
CA ASP A 117 -3.83 15.87 -16.92
C ASP A 117 -4.78 16.40 -15.84
N LEU A 118 -4.28 17.21 -14.91
CA LEU A 118 -5.04 17.80 -13.82
C LEU A 118 -5.53 19.22 -14.10
N VAL A 119 -5.27 19.77 -15.30
CA VAL A 119 -5.76 21.11 -15.68
C VAL A 119 -7.29 21.14 -15.61
N GLY A 120 -7.83 22.15 -14.92
CA GLY A 120 -9.25 22.30 -14.66
C GLY A 120 -9.75 21.66 -13.38
N HIS A 121 -8.94 20.82 -12.73
CA HIS A 121 -9.32 20.14 -11.49
C HIS A 121 -9.12 21.00 -10.27
N LYS A 122 -9.91 20.73 -9.25
CA LYS A 122 -9.66 21.17 -7.88
C LYS A 122 -8.62 20.26 -7.24
N ILE A 123 -7.55 20.86 -6.73
CA ILE A 123 -6.38 20.13 -6.20
C ILE A 123 -6.16 20.50 -4.74
N VAL A 124 -5.74 19.52 -3.94
CA VAL A 124 -5.20 19.72 -2.60
C VAL A 124 -3.75 19.21 -2.57
N THR A 125 -2.87 20.01 -2.00
CA THR A 125 -1.46 19.66 -1.78
C THR A 125 -0.99 20.14 -0.41
N THR A 126 0.16 19.65 0.04
CA THR A 126 0.82 20.13 1.27
C THR A 126 1.55 21.45 1.00
N ASP A 127 1.99 22.12 2.05
CA ASP A 127 2.89 23.29 1.98
C ASP A 127 4.36 22.90 1.78
N GLY A 128 4.66 21.62 1.58
CA GLY A 128 6.01 21.09 1.40
C GLY A 128 6.77 20.81 2.70
N THR A 129 6.15 20.98 3.87
CA THR A 129 6.77 20.69 5.19
C THR A 129 6.34 19.37 5.81
N THR A 130 5.20 18.82 5.34
CA THR A 130 4.62 17.56 5.82
C THR A 130 4.21 16.67 4.65
N LEU A 131 3.76 15.44 4.94
CA LEU A 131 2.89 14.70 4.03
C LEU A 131 1.58 15.48 3.83
N LEU A 132 0.85 15.21 2.74
CA LEU A 132 -0.56 15.57 2.64
C LEU A 132 -1.41 14.56 3.43
N GLY A 133 -1.05 13.29 3.37
CA GLY A 133 -1.81 12.18 3.94
C GLY A 133 -2.98 11.75 3.04
N ALA A 134 -2.88 11.98 1.73
CA ALA A 134 -3.85 11.46 0.76
C ALA A 134 -3.77 9.94 0.68
N ASP A 135 -2.61 9.39 0.89
CA ASP A 135 -2.34 7.99 1.19
C ASP A 135 -2.50 7.75 2.71
N ASP A 136 -3.59 7.12 3.24
CA ASP A 136 -4.78 6.75 2.44
C ASP A 136 -6.07 7.44 2.95
N LYS A 137 -5.96 8.66 3.50
CA LYS A 137 -7.14 9.41 3.95
C LYS A 137 -8.05 9.84 2.79
N ALA A 138 -7.56 9.77 1.54
CA ALA A 138 -8.40 9.90 0.36
C ALA A 138 -9.33 8.69 0.23
N GLY A 139 -8.80 7.47 0.33
CA GLY A 139 -9.58 6.24 0.33
C GLY A 139 -10.55 6.18 1.50
N VAL A 140 -10.10 6.51 2.72
CA VAL A 140 -11.00 6.64 3.89
C VAL A 140 -12.16 7.58 3.58
N SER A 141 -11.90 8.74 2.97
CA SER A 141 -12.95 9.71 2.61
C SER A 141 -13.91 9.17 1.56
N ILE A 142 -13.41 8.45 0.56
CA ILE A 142 -14.21 7.84 -0.49
C ILE A 142 -15.13 6.76 0.08
N VAL A 143 -14.62 5.89 0.96
CA VAL A 143 -15.40 4.84 1.63
C VAL A 143 -16.51 5.47 2.49
N MET A 144 -16.20 6.50 3.26
CA MET A 144 -17.16 7.22 4.10
C MET A 144 -18.26 7.91 3.27
N GLU A 145 -17.92 8.49 2.12
CA GLU A 145 -18.91 9.10 1.22
C GLU A 145 -19.75 8.05 0.49
N ALA A 146 -19.18 6.89 0.16
CA ALA A 146 -19.95 5.75 -0.36
C ALA A 146 -20.96 5.26 0.69
N ALA A 147 -20.53 5.10 1.94
CA ALA A 147 -21.41 4.72 3.05
C ALA A 147 -22.59 5.71 3.21
N LYS A 148 -22.28 7.01 3.24
CA LYS A 148 -23.30 8.08 3.31
C LYS A 148 -24.26 8.01 2.13
N PHE A 149 -23.76 7.75 0.92
CA PHE A 149 -24.60 7.66 -0.28
C PHE A 149 -25.61 6.50 -0.17
N PHE A 150 -25.18 5.29 0.18
CA PHE A 150 -26.06 4.13 0.27
C PHE A 150 -27.01 4.18 1.48
N MET A 151 -26.64 4.81 2.56
CA MET A 151 -27.54 5.08 3.69
C MET A 151 -28.67 6.05 3.31
N ASN A 152 -28.39 7.04 2.47
CA ASN A 152 -29.37 8.03 2.01
C ASN A 152 -30.22 7.59 0.80
N ASN A 153 -29.87 6.49 0.14
CA ASN A 153 -30.53 6.02 -1.09
C ASN A 153 -30.97 4.54 -0.94
N ARG A 154 -31.79 4.27 0.05
CA ARG A 154 -32.27 2.91 0.41
C ARG A 154 -33.25 2.31 -0.61
N ASP A 155 -33.71 3.08 -1.59
CA ASP A 155 -34.54 2.64 -2.73
C ASP A 155 -33.70 1.98 -3.85
N LEU A 156 -32.40 2.18 -3.85
CA LEU A 156 -31.49 1.53 -4.79
C LEU A 156 -31.36 0.03 -4.50
N LYS A 157 -31.04 -0.75 -5.54
CA LYS A 157 -30.77 -2.18 -5.42
C LYS A 157 -29.28 -2.42 -5.20
N PHE A 158 -28.90 -2.93 -4.04
CA PHE A 158 -27.52 -3.28 -3.71
C PHE A 158 -27.45 -4.41 -2.69
N GLY A 159 -26.33 -5.15 -2.69
CA GLY A 159 -26.01 -6.17 -1.69
C GLY A 159 -25.49 -5.57 -0.39
N ASP A 160 -25.19 -6.43 0.60
CA ASP A 160 -24.56 -5.97 1.84
C ASP A 160 -23.20 -5.33 1.55
N ILE A 161 -22.97 -4.17 2.17
CA ILE A 161 -21.69 -3.45 2.09
C ILE A 161 -21.00 -3.59 3.45
N LYS A 162 -19.76 -4.08 3.43
CA LYS A 162 -18.89 -4.17 4.59
C LYS A 162 -17.85 -3.06 4.53
N ILE A 163 -17.65 -2.36 5.62
CA ILE A 163 -16.73 -1.24 5.75
C ILE A 163 -15.64 -1.65 6.73
N GLY A 164 -14.39 -1.58 6.28
CA GLY A 164 -13.21 -1.85 7.09
C GLY A 164 -12.23 -0.70 7.03
N PHE A 165 -11.64 -0.34 8.17
CA PHE A 165 -10.48 0.54 8.19
C PHE A 165 -9.36 -0.14 8.98
N THR A 166 -8.15 -0.09 8.44
CA THR A 166 -6.98 -0.77 8.98
C THR A 166 -5.99 0.23 9.56
N PRO A 167 -5.29 -0.10 10.66
CA PRO A 167 -4.13 0.63 11.14
C PRO A 167 -2.85 0.08 10.51
N ASP A 168 -1.72 0.78 10.63
CA ASP A 168 -0.36 0.28 10.44
C ASP A 168 -0.05 -0.37 9.07
N GLU A 169 -0.75 0.02 8.01
CA GLU A 169 -0.49 -0.45 6.64
C GLU A 169 0.93 -0.06 6.19
N GLU A 170 1.32 1.17 6.42
CA GLU A 170 2.57 1.79 5.99
C GLU A 170 3.84 1.17 6.60
N ILE A 171 3.65 0.37 7.63
CA ILE A 171 4.71 -0.45 8.25
C ILE A 171 4.52 -1.95 8.00
N GLY A 172 3.64 -2.30 7.05
CA GLY A 172 3.39 -3.67 6.58
C GLY A 172 2.66 -4.57 7.58
N ARG A 173 1.93 -3.99 8.54
CA ARG A 173 1.16 -4.71 9.57
C ARG A 173 -0.35 -4.54 9.46
N GLY A 174 -0.82 -3.79 8.45
CA GLY A 174 -2.21 -3.37 8.33
C GLY A 174 -3.25 -4.47 8.40
N ALA A 175 -3.01 -5.62 7.80
CA ALA A 175 -3.96 -6.73 7.83
C ALA A 175 -3.64 -7.82 8.85
N ASP A 176 -2.59 -7.68 9.68
CA ASP A 176 -2.08 -8.77 10.54
C ASP A 176 -3.11 -9.33 11.51
N LEU A 177 -3.93 -8.47 12.10
CA LEU A 177 -4.96 -8.82 13.08
C LEU A 177 -6.38 -8.56 12.56
N PHE A 178 -6.53 -8.30 11.25
CA PHE A 178 -7.85 -8.07 10.65
C PHE A 178 -8.69 -9.35 10.72
N ASP A 179 -9.86 -9.26 11.31
CA ASP A 179 -10.80 -10.40 11.46
C ASP A 179 -11.69 -10.53 10.21
N VAL A 180 -11.23 -11.35 9.25
CA VAL A 180 -11.93 -11.59 7.98
C VAL A 180 -13.31 -12.25 8.21
N GLU A 181 -13.44 -13.14 9.20
CA GLU A 181 -14.72 -13.81 9.51
C GLU A 181 -15.74 -12.81 10.06
N LYS A 182 -15.33 -11.96 11.02
CA LYS A 182 -16.15 -10.88 11.57
C LYS A 182 -16.52 -9.85 10.49
N PHE A 183 -15.59 -9.50 9.62
CA PHE A 183 -15.83 -8.59 8.49
C PHE A 183 -16.91 -9.15 7.57
N GLY A 184 -16.85 -10.43 7.24
CA GLY A 184 -17.92 -11.20 6.62
C GLY A 184 -18.27 -10.73 5.21
N ALA A 185 -17.32 -10.23 4.42
CA ALA A 185 -17.45 -9.97 2.99
C ALA A 185 -17.10 -11.23 2.19
N ASP A 186 -17.68 -11.39 0.99
CA ASP A 186 -17.33 -12.46 0.06
C ASP A 186 -16.05 -12.10 -0.75
N PHE A 187 -15.85 -10.81 -0.99
CA PHE A 187 -14.64 -10.20 -1.55
C PHE A 187 -14.61 -8.72 -1.15
N ALA A 188 -13.45 -8.08 -1.33
CA ALA A 188 -13.32 -6.67 -1.00
C ALA A 188 -12.51 -5.90 -2.07
N TYR A 189 -12.47 -4.59 -1.92
CA TYR A 189 -11.52 -3.71 -2.60
C TYR A 189 -10.86 -2.82 -1.56
N THR A 190 -9.55 -2.70 -1.61
CA THR A 190 -8.84 -1.57 -0.99
C THR A 190 -9.01 -0.34 -1.89
N ILE A 191 -9.24 0.83 -1.28
CA ILE A 191 -9.35 2.11 -1.98
C ILE A 191 -8.09 2.89 -1.64
N ASP A 192 -6.96 2.42 -2.16
CA ASP A 192 -5.61 2.78 -1.71
C ASP A 192 -4.63 2.94 -2.90
N GLY A 193 -5.15 2.99 -4.12
CA GLY A 193 -4.35 3.17 -5.33
C GLY A 193 -4.09 4.64 -5.65
N GLY A 194 -3.20 4.87 -6.60
CA GLY A 194 -2.75 6.19 -7.02
C GLY A 194 -3.57 6.79 -8.17
N PRO A 195 -2.98 6.89 -9.36
CA PRO A 195 -3.54 7.56 -10.53
C PRO A 195 -4.88 7.01 -11.01
N VAL A 196 -5.65 7.89 -11.61
CA VAL A 196 -7.00 7.59 -12.10
C VAL A 196 -7.06 6.41 -13.08
N GLY A 197 -8.04 5.52 -12.86
CA GLY A 197 -8.29 4.35 -13.71
C GLY A 197 -7.47 3.12 -13.36
N GLU A 198 -6.54 3.21 -12.42
CA GLU A 198 -5.73 2.07 -11.97
C GLU A 198 -6.57 1.07 -11.20
N LEU A 199 -6.36 -0.19 -11.55
CA LEU A 199 -6.92 -1.36 -10.90
C LEU A 199 -5.80 -2.40 -10.78
N GLU A 200 -5.48 -2.78 -9.57
CA GLU A 200 -4.32 -3.59 -9.26
C GLU A 200 -4.76 -4.86 -8.52
N TYR A 201 -4.37 -6.00 -9.04
CA TYR A 201 -4.62 -7.32 -8.43
C TYR A 201 -3.38 -8.22 -8.45
N GLU A 202 -2.22 -7.59 -8.68
CA GLU A 202 -0.89 -8.17 -8.62
C GLU A 202 0.04 -7.28 -7.79
N ASN A 203 0.91 -7.89 -7.04
CA ASN A 203 1.96 -7.21 -6.27
C ASN A 203 3.21 -8.08 -6.21
N PHE A 204 4.32 -7.57 -5.71
CA PHE A 204 5.51 -8.37 -5.49
C PHE A 204 5.29 -9.51 -4.49
N ASN A 205 6.01 -10.63 -4.67
CA ASN A 205 6.45 -11.45 -3.54
C ASN A 205 7.62 -10.75 -2.88
N ALA A 206 7.73 -10.82 -1.57
CA ALA A 206 8.69 -10.07 -0.79
C ALA A 206 9.36 -10.91 0.28
N ALA A 207 10.67 -10.73 0.42
CA ALA A 207 11.44 -11.28 1.53
C ALA A 207 12.48 -10.29 2.03
N THR A 208 12.86 -10.46 3.27
CA THR A 208 14.03 -9.80 3.87
C THR A 208 15.11 -10.85 4.09
N ALA A 209 16.32 -10.57 3.64
CA ALA A 209 17.47 -11.44 3.84
C ALA A 209 18.49 -10.72 4.73
N THR A 210 18.81 -11.32 5.88
CA THR A 210 19.78 -10.81 6.83
C THR A 210 21.02 -11.70 6.82
N LEU A 211 22.18 -11.10 6.58
CA LEU A 211 23.49 -11.76 6.70
C LEU A 211 24.17 -11.31 7.98
N GLU A 212 24.50 -12.26 8.82
CA GLU A 212 25.41 -12.05 9.95
C GLU A 212 26.80 -12.54 9.54
N ILE A 213 27.79 -11.65 9.55
CA ILE A 213 29.15 -11.94 9.09
C ILE A 213 30.11 -11.82 10.27
N GLU A 214 30.78 -12.91 10.60
CA GLU A 214 31.82 -12.94 11.63
C GLU A 214 33.21 -12.92 10.97
N GLY A 215 33.93 -11.82 11.15
CA GLY A 215 35.30 -11.68 10.67
C GLY A 215 36.30 -12.24 11.71
N LYS A 216 37.56 -12.29 11.30
CA LYS A 216 38.68 -12.62 12.19
C LYS A 216 39.59 -11.40 12.33
N ALA A 217 39.33 -10.61 13.36
CA ALA A 217 40.11 -9.39 13.62
C ALA A 217 41.47 -9.72 14.27
N VAL A 218 42.52 -9.10 13.75
CA VAL A 218 43.88 -9.16 14.29
C VAL A 218 44.55 -7.80 14.11
N HIS A 219 45.67 -7.57 14.79
CA HIS A 219 46.43 -6.33 14.61
C HIS A 219 46.86 -6.14 13.14
N PRO A 220 46.61 -4.98 12.52
CA PRO A 220 46.87 -4.77 11.10
C PRO A 220 48.31 -5.08 10.64
N GLY A 221 49.28 -4.83 11.49
CA GLY A 221 50.69 -5.17 11.22
C GLY A 221 50.98 -6.69 11.17
N SER A 222 50.08 -7.54 11.66
CA SER A 222 50.20 -9.02 11.67
C SER A 222 49.09 -9.69 10.87
N ALA A 223 48.40 -8.94 10.01
CA ALA A 223 47.14 -9.37 9.38
C ALA A 223 47.34 -10.32 8.17
N LYS A 224 48.54 -10.43 7.64
CA LYS A 224 48.79 -11.21 6.42
C LYS A 224 48.41 -12.68 6.62
N ASN A 225 47.49 -13.18 5.78
CA ASN A 225 46.95 -14.54 5.77
C ASN A 225 46.19 -14.94 7.06
N VAL A 226 45.80 -13.96 7.90
CA VAL A 226 45.10 -14.20 9.17
C VAL A 226 43.80 -13.40 9.27
N LEU A 227 43.86 -12.11 8.90
CA LEU A 227 42.69 -11.21 8.96
C LEU A 227 41.61 -11.66 7.98
N ILE A 228 40.38 -11.80 8.48
CA ILE A 228 39.17 -11.89 7.66
C ILE A 228 38.33 -10.66 8.04
N ASN A 229 38.22 -9.70 7.11
CA ASN A 229 37.52 -8.46 7.36
C ASN A 229 36.02 -8.61 6.97
N ALA A 230 35.12 -8.56 7.96
CA ALA A 230 33.70 -8.75 7.75
C ALA A 230 33.08 -7.74 6.78
N LEU A 231 33.56 -6.47 6.78
CA LEU A 231 33.06 -5.46 5.84
C LEU A 231 33.48 -5.76 4.38
N LEU A 232 34.68 -6.33 4.16
CA LEU A 232 35.13 -6.74 2.83
C LEU A 232 34.38 -7.96 2.35
N LEU A 233 34.04 -8.90 3.25
CA LEU A 233 33.16 -10.03 2.93
C LEU A 233 31.75 -9.56 2.52
N ALA A 234 31.19 -8.58 3.22
CA ALA A 234 29.90 -7.98 2.85
C ALA A 234 29.95 -7.38 1.43
N GLN A 235 31.06 -6.70 1.07
CA GLN A 235 31.28 -6.16 -0.28
C GLN A 235 31.42 -7.29 -1.32
N GLU A 236 32.21 -8.33 -1.02
CA GLU A 236 32.39 -9.47 -1.92
C GLU A 236 31.07 -10.19 -2.18
N PHE A 237 30.24 -10.40 -1.14
CA PHE A 237 28.90 -10.93 -1.28
C PHE A 237 28.03 -10.05 -2.21
N ASN A 238 28.00 -8.73 -1.96
CA ASN A 238 27.21 -7.81 -2.79
C ASN A 238 27.63 -7.81 -4.27
N GLN A 239 28.92 -8.07 -4.56
CA GLN A 239 29.43 -8.18 -5.93
C GLN A 239 29.03 -9.48 -6.62
N MET A 240 28.59 -10.51 -5.88
CA MET A 240 28.10 -11.77 -6.44
C MET A 240 26.63 -11.67 -6.89
N LEU A 241 25.91 -10.64 -6.45
CA LEU A 241 24.52 -10.41 -6.88
C LEU A 241 24.48 -9.63 -8.20
N PRO A 242 23.51 -9.91 -9.10
CA PRO A 242 23.39 -9.27 -10.40
C PRO A 242 23.18 -7.75 -10.26
N VAL A 243 24.05 -6.94 -10.84
CA VAL A 243 23.97 -5.46 -10.79
C VAL A 243 22.72 -4.94 -11.50
N ASN A 244 22.31 -5.59 -12.58
CA ASN A 244 21.10 -5.25 -13.35
C ASN A 244 19.78 -5.58 -12.61
N GLU A 245 19.85 -6.35 -11.53
CA GLU A 245 18.70 -6.68 -10.69
C GLU A 245 18.71 -5.84 -9.40
N ARG A 246 19.01 -4.56 -9.51
CA ARG A 246 18.85 -3.56 -8.44
C ARG A 246 17.65 -2.68 -8.72
N PRO A 247 17.01 -2.06 -7.71
CA PRO A 247 15.85 -1.18 -7.91
C PRO A 247 16.08 -0.09 -8.95
N GLU A 248 17.26 0.52 -8.95
CA GLU A 248 17.67 1.57 -9.90
C GLU A 248 17.80 1.11 -11.36
N HIS A 249 17.75 -0.20 -11.61
CA HIS A 249 17.86 -0.80 -12.94
C HIS A 249 16.66 -1.67 -13.31
N SER A 250 15.61 -1.70 -12.48
CA SER A 250 14.45 -2.57 -12.67
C SER A 250 13.15 -1.78 -12.86
N GLU A 251 12.31 -2.24 -13.78
CA GLU A 251 10.99 -1.65 -14.05
C GLU A 251 9.93 -2.76 -14.27
N LYS A 252 8.66 -2.35 -14.33
CA LYS A 252 7.54 -3.24 -14.65
C LYS A 252 7.52 -4.50 -13.80
N TYR A 253 7.64 -5.67 -14.45
CA TYR A 253 7.63 -7.00 -13.81
C TYR A 253 9.02 -7.49 -13.38
N GLU A 254 10.06 -6.70 -13.53
CA GLU A 254 11.40 -7.07 -13.12
C GLU A 254 11.55 -7.00 -11.60
N GLY A 255 12.03 -8.11 -11.01
CA GLY A 255 12.35 -8.20 -9.60
C GLY A 255 13.72 -7.61 -9.29
N PHE A 256 14.04 -7.52 -7.99
CA PHE A 256 15.33 -6.92 -7.58
C PHE A 256 15.82 -7.42 -6.22
N TYR A 257 17.12 -7.18 -5.98
CA TYR A 257 17.78 -7.17 -4.67
C TYR A 257 18.11 -5.73 -4.29
N MET A 258 17.64 -5.25 -3.19
CA MET A 258 18.01 -3.95 -2.64
C MET A 258 18.89 -4.13 -1.41
N LEU A 259 20.12 -3.68 -1.45
CA LEU A 259 20.92 -3.52 -0.24
C LEU A 259 20.28 -2.41 0.60
N HIS A 260 19.62 -2.79 1.69
CA HIS A 260 18.85 -1.87 2.53
C HIS A 260 19.70 -1.27 3.65
N GLU A 261 20.47 -2.10 4.33
CA GLU A 261 21.30 -1.66 5.44
C GLU A 261 22.60 -2.46 5.51
N ILE A 262 23.66 -1.80 5.95
CA ILE A 262 24.93 -2.41 6.30
C ILE A 262 25.49 -1.75 7.56
N LYS A 263 25.77 -2.54 8.59
CA LYS A 263 26.37 -2.11 9.85
C LYS A 263 27.55 -3.01 10.17
N GLY A 264 28.58 -2.48 10.82
CA GLY A 264 29.63 -3.33 11.34
C GLY A 264 31.01 -2.71 11.43
N THR A 265 31.96 -3.60 11.70
CA THR A 265 33.40 -3.36 11.80
C THR A 265 34.16 -4.46 11.06
N SER A 266 35.49 -4.43 11.09
CA SER A 266 36.28 -5.53 10.52
C SER A 266 36.07 -6.87 11.25
N ALA A 267 35.57 -6.85 12.49
CA ALA A 267 35.35 -8.05 13.29
C ALA A 267 33.98 -8.70 13.04
N GLN A 268 32.97 -7.90 12.78
CA GLN A 268 31.61 -8.37 12.52
C GLN A 268 30.83 -7.39 11.67
N ALA A 269 29.90 -7.87 10.87
CA ALA A 269 29.00 -7.05 10.10
C ALA A 269 27.61 -7.70 10.02
N GLU A 270 26.59 -6.86 9.91
CA GLU A 270 25.22 -7.24 9.56
C GLU A 270 24.86 -6.55 8.26
N VAL A 271 24.24 -7.29 7.34
CA VAL A 271 23.80 -6.76 6.05
C VAL A 271 22.37 -7.20 5.81
N VAL A 272 21.51 -6.24 5.48
CA VAL A 272 20.09 -6.49 5.23
C VAL A 272 19.78 -6.20 3.76
N TYR A 273 19.15 -7.16 3.11
CA TYR A 273 18.61 -7.03 1.74
C TYR A 273 17.10 -7.16 1.75
N ILE A 274 16.47 -6.40 0.88
CA ILE A 274 15.09 -6.57 0.49
C ILE A 274 15.07 -7.29 -0.87
N ILE A 275 14.31 -8.39 -0.97
CA ILE A 275 14.12 -9.17 -2.20
C ILE A 275 12.70 -8.96 -2.67
N ARG A 276 12.52 -8.64 -3.96
CA ARG A 276 11.21 -8.48 -4.59
C ARG A 276 11.18 -9.21 -5.94
N ASP A 277 10.10 -9.91 -6.22
CA ASP A 277 9.83 -10.49 -7.53
C ASP A 277 8.33 -10.79 -7.70
N PHE A 278 7.78 -10.65 -8.91
CA PHE A 278 6.39 -10.96 -9.18
C PHE A 278 6.10 -12.45 -9.32
N PHE A 279 7.08 -13.22 -9.77
CA PHE A 279 6.92 -14.64 -10.05
C PHE A 279 7.56 -15.49 -8.95
N LYS A 280 6.86 -16.52 -8.49
CA LYS A 280 7.34 -17.39 -7.41
C LYS A 280 8.66 -18.10 -7.75
N ASP A 281 8.80 -18.56 -9.00
CA ASP A 281 9.99 -19.31 -9.43
C ASP A 281 11.22 -18.40 -9.40
N SER A 282 11.16 -17.21 -10.02
CA SER A 282 12.29 -16.26 -10.01
C SER A 282 12.53 -15.66 -8.61
N PHE A 283 11.48 -15.53 -7.79
CA PHE A 283 11.62 -15.15 -6.38
C PHE A 283 12.42 -16.21 -5.59
N GLN A 284 12.13 -17.50 -5.82
CA GLN A 284 12.89 -18.60 -5.22
C GLN A 284 14.32 -18.65 -5.76
N GLU A 285 14.52 -18.50 -7.08
CA GLU A 285 15.85 -18.43 -7.68
C GLU A 285 16.70 -17.31 -7.08
N LYS A 286 16.09 -16.16 -6.77
CA LYS A 286 16.79 -15.06 -6.08
C LYS A 286 17.26 -15.46 -4.68
N LYS A 287 16.42 -16.14 -3.92
CA LYS A 287 16.80 -16.64 -2.57
C LYS A 287 17.90 -17.70 -2.67
N ASP A 288 17.79 -18.60 -3.62
CA ASP A 288 18.77 -19.67 -3.86
C ASP A 288 20.14 -19.09 -4.27
N LEU A 289 20.15 -18.04 -5.11
CA LEU A 289 21.40 -17.37 -5.49
C LEU A 289 22.10 -16.77 -4.27
N MET A 290 21.37 -16.13 -3.35
CA MET A 290 21.94 -15.58 -2.11
C MET A 290 22.53 -16.70 -1.24
N GLN A 291 21.82 -17.84 -1.08
CA GLN A 291 22.33 -18.99 -0.34
C GLN A 291 23.59 -19.57 -1.00
N ASN A 292 23.59 -19.75 -2.31
CA ASN A 292 24.76 -20.26 -3.04
C ASN A 292 25.98 -19.33 -2.90
N ALA A 293 25.75 -18.01 -2.90
CA ALA A 293 26.82 -17.03 -2.67
C ALA A 293 27.41 -17.15 -1.26
N VAL A 294 26.56 -17.31 -0.24
CA VAL A 294 27.00 -17.56 1.15
C VAL A 294 27.78 -18.86 1.25
N ASP A 295 27.28 -19.94 0.66
CA ASP A 295 27.95 -21.25 0.68
C ASP A 295 29.33 -21.20 0.01
N PHE A 296 29.45 -20.46 -1.10
CA PHE A 296 30.73 -20.24 -1.77
C PHE A 296 31.73 -19.46 -0.87
N LEU A 297 31.29 -18.38 -0.24
CA LEU A 297 32.14 -17.58 0.64
C LEU A 297 32.52 -18.34 1.90
N ASN A 298 31.62 -19.09 2.50
CA ASN A 298 31.89 -19.94 3.65
C ASN A 298 32.90 -21.06 3.30
N LYS A 299 32.82 -21.62 2.10
CA LYS A 299 33.84 -22.58 1.63
C LYS A 299 35.22 -21.93 1.47
N LYS A 300 35.27 -20.65 1.08
CA LYS A 300 36.51 -19.90 0.86
C LYS A 300 37.17 -19.43 2.15
N TYR A 301 36.36 -18.93 3.11
CA TYR A 301 36.83 -18.21 4.30
C TYR A 301 36.58 -18.94 5.62
N GLY A 302 35.91 -20.10 5.61
CA GLY A 302 35.37 -20.79 6.80
C GLY A 302 33.93 -20.34 7.06
N ASP A 303 33.22 -21.03 7.95
CA ASP A 303 31.80 -20.79 8.28
C ASP A 303 31.62 -19.44 9.00
N CYS A 304 31.77 -18.36 8.27
CA CYS A 304 31.80 -17.00 8.80
C CYS A 304 30.57 -16.15 8.42
N ILE A 305 29.67 -16.67 7.57
CA ILE A 305 28.45 -15.99 7.15
C ILE A 305 27.24 -16.87 7.47
N LYS A 306 26.28 -16.30 8.19
CA LYS A 306 24.95 -16.89 8.37
C LYS A 306 23.94 -16.07 7.59
N LEU A 307 23.06 -16.74 6.84
CA LEU A 307 21.98 -16.13 6.10
C LEU A 307 20.64 -16.55 6.68
N LYS A 308 19.78 -15.57 6.97
CA LYS A 308 18.39 -15.77 7.33
C LYS A 308 17.53 -15.07 6.30
N ILE A 309 16.59 -15.79 5.67
CA ILE A 309 15.62 -15.22 4.73
C ILE A 309 14.22 -15.42 5.30
N GLU A 310 13.45 -14.36 5.39
CA GLU A 310 12.09 -14.34 5.91
C GLU A 310 11.15 -13.74 4.86
N ASP A 311 10.17 -14.53 4.42
CA ASP A 311 9.16 -14.05 3.49
C ASP A 311 8.20 -13.11 4.24
N SER A 312 7.88 -11.95 3.63
CA SER A 312 7.02 -10.93 4.22
C SER A 312 5.59 -11.03 3.70
N TYR A 313 5.43 -11.08 2.39
CA TYR A 313 4.13 -11.22 1.72
C TYR A 313 4.30 -11.83 0.33
N TYR A 314 3.17 -12.23 -0.27
CA TYR A 314 3.15 -12.86 -1.59
C TYR A 314 2.23 -12.11 -2.56
N ASN A 315 2.44 -12.36 -3.86
CA ASN A 315 1.62 -11.78 -4.92
C ASN A 315 0.16 -12.26 -4.80
N MET A 316 -0.76 -11.30 -4.62
CA MET A 316 -2.20 -11.57 -4.45
C MET A 316 -2.86 -12.16 -5.70
N ARG A 317 -2.26 -12.04 -6.89
CA ARG A 317 -2.79 -12.58 -8.14
C ARG A 317 -3.24 -14.02 -8.01
N GLU A 318 -2.44 -14.86 -7.36
CA GLU A 318 -2.77 -16.28 -7.14
C GLU A 318 -4.11 -16.49 -6.41
N LYS A 319 -4.47 -15.55 -5.55
CA LYS A 319 -5.71 -15.60 -4.76
C LYS A 319 -6.87 -14.85 -5.42
N VAL A 320 -6.58 -13.84 -6.23
CA VAL A 320 -7.59 -13.05 -6.92
C VAL A 320 -7.98 -13.67 -8.27
N GLU A 321 -7.03 -14.24 -9.01
CA GLU A 321 -7.27 -14.82 -10.35
C GLU A 321 -8.36 -15.90 -10.38
N PRO A 322 -8.52 -16.80 -9.38
CA PRO A 322 -9.66 -17.72 -9.30
C PRO A 322 -11.03 -17.02 -9.19
N HIS A 323 -11.04 -15.73 -8.85
CA HIS A 323 -12.21 -14.86 -8.69
C HIS A 323 -12.13 -13.67 -9.65
N ILE A 324 -11.65 -13.90 -10.88
CA ILE A 324 -11.38 -12.84 -11.87
C ILE A 324 -12.63 -11.98 -12.18
N GLU A 325 -13.82 -12.49 -11.92
CA GLU A 325 -15.08 -11.76 -12.06
C GLU A 325 -15.14 -10.49 -11.22
N ILE A 326 -14.41 -10.42 -10.08
CA ILE A 326 -14.37 -9.20 -9.27
C ILE A 326 -13.48 -8.14 -9.93
N VAL A 327 -12.44 -8.56 -10.64
CA VAL A 327 -11.60 -7.65 -11.45
C VAL A 327 -12.38 -7.12 -12.65
N GLU A 328 -13.11 -7.99 -13.36
CA GLU A 328 -13.96 -7.57 -14.48
C GLU A 328 -15.10 -6.63 -14.02
N LEU A 329 -15.68 -6.88 -12.83
CA LEU A 329 -16.66 -5.98 -12.22
C LEU A 329 -16.11 -4.57 -12.02
N ALA A 330 -14.88 -4.45 -11.51
CA ALA A 330 -14.22 -3.17 -11.32
C ALA A 330 -13.87 -2.50 -12.65
N LYS A 331 -13.39 -3.23 -13.65
CA LYS A 331 -13.14 -2.72 -15.01
C LYS A 331 -14.39 -2.13 -15.65
N ASP A 332 -15.51 -2.85 -15.56
CA ASP A 332 -16.80 -2.38 -16.06
C ASP A 332 -17.23 -1.08 -15.35
N ALA A 333 -17.07 -1.03 -14.03
CA ALA A 333 -17.43 0.13 -13.22
C ALA A 333 -16.55 1.36 -13.53
N ILE A 334 -15.25 1.17 -13.77
CA ILE A 334 -14.32 2.22 -14.21
C ILE A 334 -14.76 2.74 -15.59
N SER A 335 -15.06 1.83 -16.53
CA SER A 335 -15.53 2.20 -17.87
C SER A 335 -16.84 2.97 -17.84
N GLN A 336 -17.79 2.58 -16.98
CA GLN A 336 -19.07 3.28 -16.78
C GLN A 336 -18.89 4.68 -16.17
N ALA A 337 -17.84 4.91 -15.40
CA ALA A 337 -17.48 6.23 -14.91
C ALA A 337 -16.83 7.14 -15.99
N GLY A 338 -16.73 6.65 -17.23
CA GLY A 338 -16.12 7.37 -18.36
C GLY A 338 -14.59 7.38 -18.30
N LEU A 339 -13.99 6.39 -17.62
CA LEU A 339 -12.55 6.24 -17.46
C LEU A 339 -12.05 5.01 -18.24
N THR A 340 -10.77 5.00 -18.56
CA THR A 340 -10.12 3.81 -19.13
C THR A 340 -9.51 2.98 -18.01
N PRO A 341 -9.90 1.69 -17.84
CA PRO A 341 -9.26 0.83 -16.87
C PRO A 341 -7.78 0.58 -17.20
N ILE A 342 -6.91 0.77 -16.23
CA ILE A 342 -5.46 0.55 -16.34
C ILE A 342 -5.09 -0.55 -15.39
N ILE A 343 -4.84 -1.76 -15.92
CA ILE A 343 -4.37 -2.88 -15.12
C ILE A 343 -2.85 -2.83 -15.04
N LYS A 344 -2.34 -2.69 -13.84
CA LYS A 344 -0.89 -2.73 -13.58
C LYS A 344 -0.59 -3.42 -12.26
N PRO A 345 0.63 -3.96 -12.07
CA PRO A 345 1.04 -4.52 -10.78
C PRO A 345 1.52 -3.43 -9.82
N ILE A 346 1.30 -3.65 -8.52
CA ILE A 346 1.91 -2.87 -7.44
C ILE A 346 3.36 -3.33 -7.27
N ARG A 347 4.32 -2.41 -7.34
CA ARG A 347 5.74 -2.69 -7.08
C ARG A 347 6.09 -2.57 -5.58
N GLY A 348 5.20 -3.03 -4.72
CA GLY A 348 5.28 -3.01 -3.27
C GLY A 348 4.37 -4.06 -2.66
N GLY A 349 3.98 -3.84 -1.40
CA GLY A 349 2.94 -4.58 -0.69
C GLY A 349 1.65 -3.76 -0.64
N THR A 350 0.60 -4.34 -0.09
CA THR A 350 -0.68 -3.70 0.22
C THR A 350 -1.46 -4.60 1.17
N ASP A 351 -2.35 -4.06 1.95
CA ASP A 351 -3.29 -4.82 2.78
C ASP A 351 -4.08 -5.84 1.94
N GLY A 352 -4.45 -5.48 0.71
CA GLY A 352 -5.14 -6.38 -0.22
C GLY A 352 -4.40 -7.68 -0.50
N ALA A 353 -3.05 -7.63 -0.54
CA ALA A 353 -2.24 -8.83 -0.71
C ALA A 353 -2.39 -9.78 0.48
N ARG A 354 -2.28 -9.26 1.70
CA ARG A 354 -2.40 -10.03 2.93
C ARG A 354 -3.81 -10.60 3.11
N LEU A 355 -4.82 -9.74 2.94
CA LEU A 355 -6.24 -10.12 3.02
C LEU A 355 -6.60 -11.22 2.02
N SER A 356 -6.07 -11.15 0.80
CA SER A 356 -6.28 -12.19 -0.22
C SER A 356 -5.77 -13.55 0.24
N TYR A 357 -4.62 -13.62 0.90
CA TYR A 357 -4.08 -14.84 1.49
C TYR A 357 -4.82 -15.31 2.74
N MET A 358 -5.54 -14.41 3.43
CA MET A 358 -6.43 -14.75 4.55
C MET A 358 -7.81 -15.24 4.08
N GLY A 359 -8.03 -15.35 2.77
CA GLY A 359 -9.27 -15.88 2.18
C GLY A 359 -10.28 -14.82 1.74
N LEU A 360 -9.89 -13.55 1.72
CA LEU A 360 -10.68 -12.43 1.22
C LEU A 360 -10.03 -11.83 -0.04
N PRO A 361 -10.38 -12.26 -1.25
CA PRO A 361 -9.83 -11.69 -2.48
C PRO A 361 -10.05 -10.18 -2.53
N THR A 362 -8.98 -9.39 -2.60
CA THR A 362 -9.05 -7.93 -2.41
C THR A 362 -8.16 -7.18 -3.41
N PRO A 363 -8.64 -6.91 -4.64
CA PRO A 363 -7.98 -5.99 -5.56
C PRO A 363 -7.95 -4.55 -5.01
N ASN A 364 -7.03 -3.73 -5.55
CA ASN A 364 -6.86 -2.33 -5.18
C ASN A 364 -7.40 -1.38 -6.24
N LEU A 365 -8.07 -0.31 -5.83
CA LEU A 365 -8.66 0.74 -6.66
C LEU A 365 -7.99 2.08 -6.39
N PHE A 366 -7.90 2.91 -7.43
CA PHE A 366 -7.33 4.25 -7.38
C PHE A 366 -8.10 5.22 -6.46
N THR A 367 -7.37 6.19 -5.91
CA THR A 367 -7.95 7.32 -5.15
C THR A 367 -7.93 8.64 -5.92
N GLY A 368 -6.97 8.82 -6.83
CA GLY A 368 -6.73 10.07 -7.57
C GLY A 368 -5.63 10.94 -6.95
N GLY A 369 -4.78 10.34 -6.11
CA GLY A 369 -3.60 10.94 -5.54
C GLY A 369 -2.32 10.60 -6.31
N TYR A 370 -1.26 11.38 -6.05
CA TYR A 370 0.04 11.25 -6.70
C TYR A 370 1.16 11.61 -5.72
N ASN A 371 2.37 11.10 -5.98
CA ASN A 371 3.60 11.43 -5.25
C ASN A 371 3.51 11.16 -3.74
N TYR A 372 2.92 10.04 -3.37
CA TYR A 372 2.80 9.60 -1.98
C TYR A 372 4.16 9.53 -1.27
N HIS A 373 4.15 9.45 0.06
CA HIS A 373 5.32 9.34 0.93
C HIS A 373 6.26 10.54 0.87
N GLY A 374 5.78 11.72 0.47
CA GLY A 374 6.67 12.87 0.38
C GLY A 374 5.97 14.24 0.33
N ARG A 375 6.80 15.28 0.33
CA ARG A 375 6.37 16.68 0.30
C ARG A 375 5.63 17.10 -0.98
N TYR A 376 5.76 16.32 -2.04
CA TYR A 376 5.14 16.57 -3.34
C TYR A 376 3.81 15.84 -3.50
N GLU A 377 3.30 15.30 -2.41
CA GLU A 377 2.03 14.60 -2.38
C GLU A 377 0.88 15.54 -2.73
N ILE A 378 0.00 15.08 -3.60
CA ILE A 378 -1.08 15.86 -4.18
C ILE A 378 -2.28 14.94 -4.47
N VAL A 379 -3.49 15.46 -4.30
CA VAL A 379 -4.71 14.76 -4.69
C VAL A 379 -5.65 15.67 -5.47
N SER A 380 -6.29 15.10 -6.49
CA SER A 380 -7.38 15.78 -7.21
C SER A 380 -8.72 15.40 -6.59
N VAL A 381 -9.46 16.41 -6.14
CA VAL A 381 -10.81 16.21 -5.59
C VAL A 381 -11.76 15.65 -6.66
N ASP A 382 -11.62 16.13 -7.91
CA ASP A 382 -12.41 15.62 -9.05
C ASP A 382 -12.15 14.14 -9.30
N LEU A 383 -10.89 13.67 -9.13
CA LEU A 383 -10.56 12.26 -9.28
C LEU A 383 -11.01 11.42 -8.09
N MET A 384 -10.98 11.96 -6.87
CA MET A 384 -11.61 11.31 -5.71
C MET A 384 -13.13 11.10 -5.95
N GLU A 385 -13.82 12.08 -6.54
CA GLU A 385 -15.23 11.96 -6.90
C GLU A 385 -15.45 10.92 -7.99
N LYS A 386 -14.53 10.80 -8.95
CA LYS A 386 -14.55 9.73 -9.97
C LYS A 386 -14.36 8.36 -9.32
N SER A 387 -13.42 8.21 -8.38
CA SER A 387 -13.23 6.97 -7.62
C SER A 387 -14.49 6.61 -6.83
N LEU A 388 -15.12 7.55 -6.15
CA LEU A 388 -16.43 7.34 -5.51
C LEU A 388 -17.48 6.87 -6.50
N GLY A 389 -17.51 7.42 -7.71
CA GLY A 389 -18.39 6.97 -8.80
C GLY A 389 -18.15 5.53 -9.19
N VAL A 390 -16.88 5.11 -9.29
CA VAL A 390 -16.49 3.72 -9.57
C VAL A 390 -16.95 2.79 -8.43
N VAL A 391 -16.70 3.15 -7.17
CA VAL A 391 -17.14 2.36 -6.01
C VAL A 391 -18.66 2.18 -6.01
N LYS A 392 -19.43 3.23 -6.30
CA LYS A 392 -20.90 3.14 -6.42
C LYS A 392 -21.31 2.19 -7.54
N ASN A 393 -20.69 2.30 -8.73
CA ASN A 393 -20.98 1.42 -9.87
C ASN A 393 -20.66 -0.05 -9.53
N ILE A 394 -19.55 -0.34 -8.87
CA ILE A 394 -19.21 -1.70 -8.42
C ILE A 394 -20.34 -2.28 -7.56
N ILE A 395 -20.79 -1.54 -6.55
CA ILE A 395 -21.81 -1.99 -5.61
C ILE A 395 -23.16 -2.22 -6.32
N LEU A 396 -23.58 -1.31 -7.19
CA LEU A 396 -24.83 -1.42 -7.94
C LEU A 396 -24.78 -2.58 -8.96
N ASN A 397 -23.71 -2.68 -9.74
CA ASN A 397 -23.53 -3.73 -10.75
C ASN A 397 -23.46 -5.13 -10.11
N ASN A 398 -22.89 -5.25 -8.92
CA ASN A 398 -22.83 -6.49 -8.17
C ASN A 398 -24.22 -7.02 -7.82
N ALA A 399 -25.17 -6.13 -7.51
CA ALA A 399 -26.53 -6.50 -7.16
C ALA A 399 -27.42 -6.85 -8.37
N GLU A 400 -27.13 -6.32 -9.55
CA GLU A 400 -27.91 -6.57 -10.75
C GLU A 400 -27.74 -7.99 -11.30
N GLY A 401 -26.74 -8.74 -10.82
CA GLY A 401 -26.54 -10.14 -11.19
C GLY A 401 -26.42 -10.35 -12.69
N LYS A 402 -25.65 -9.50 -13.38
CA LYS A 402 -25.33 -9.77 -14.80
C LYS A 402 -24.78 -11.18 -14.88
N ASP A 403 -25.41 -12.03 -15.67
CA ASP A 403 -25.07 -13.43 -15.89
C ASP A 403 -23.57 -13.55 -16.20
N ARG A 404 -22.75 -13.74 -15.17
CA ARG A 404 -21.28 -13.90 -15.25
C ARG A 404 -20.88 -15.27 -15.83
N LYS A 405 -21.87 -16.04 -16.33
CA LYS A 405 -21.66 -17.39 -16.87
C LYS A 405 -21.40 -17.47 -18.36
N SER A 406 -21.19 -16.36 -19.06
CA SER A 406 -21.00 -16.37 -20.54
C SER A 406 -19.73 -15.71 -21.00
N VAL A 407 -18.57 -16.09 -20.40
CA VAL A 407 -17.28 -15.95 -21.05
C VAL A 407 -16.50 -17.24 -20.78
N VAL A 408 -16.82 -18.28 -21.57
CA VAL A 408 -15.96 -19.43 -21.86
C VAL A 408 -15.45 -19.26 -23.26
#